data_172983c1b3799bf5ef099fb851f46e3b
#
_entry.id   172983c1b3799bf5ef099fb851f46e3b
#
_cell.length_a   1.000
_cell.length_b   1.000
_cell.length_c   1.000
_cell.angle_alpha   90.00
_cell.angle_beta   90.00
_cell.angle_gamma   90.00
#
_symmetry.space_group_name_H-M   'P 1'
#
loop_
_entity.id
_entity.type
_entity.pdbx_description
1 polymer ?
#
loop_
_entity_poly.entity_id
_entity_poly.type
_entity_poly.pdbx_seq_one_letter_code
_entity_poly.pdbx_strand_id
1 'polypeptide(L)'
;MPRTGPKPGSVARFRAHREYEERKDAANNALMGLLAGAQLSAHFLQLTRGSDLLLPDIFPNIAHIKRFSLRSDRAADILGAADAHLGMMAVPYVLSLHEDYLRTCAELLRAEGLCNKAAASANLNELHANIAKATGQAYTSDIIAYIDALRLMRNCVIHNGGQVSQQLLDSLTTWNQQLKDGWYANAKRDPTILSLNDVIEFGHGEMITVLAVTKRLDRETNIMLQTSLPRDTWADMVIADVEEQTPSLCIKNPELALRKATGIARHHYLPLGLAVTELKAAVARQ
;
A
#
# COMPACT_ATOMS: atom_id res chain seq x y z
N MET A 1 14.88 -14.56 31.06
CA MET A 1 14.05 -13.34 30.92
C MET A 1 12.65 -13.78 30.53
N PRO A 2 11.57 -13.32 31.19
CA PRO A 2 10.22 -13.64 30.81
C PRO A 2 9.98 -13.10 29.38
N ARG A 3 9.54 -13.97 28.47
CA ARG A 3 9.13 -13.57 27.13
C ARG A 3 7.88 -12.69 27.27
N THR A 4 8.03 -11.41 26.98
CA THR A 4 6.87 -10.52 26.83
C THR A 4 6.03 -11.08 25.69
N GLY A 5 4.75 -11.33 25.93
CA GLY A 5 3.80 -11.74 24.90
C GLY A 5 3.76 -10.71 23.75
N PRO A 6 3.13 -11.07 22.63
CA PRO A 6 3.03 -10.16 21.48
C PRO A 6 2.39 -8.84 21.92
N LYS A 7 2.96 -7.72 21.46
CA LYS A 7 2.41 -6.39 21.74
C LYS A 7 1.02 -6.28 21.10
N PRO A 8 0.04 -5.65 21.79
CA PRO A 8 -1.26 -5.38 21.17
C PRO A 8 -1.12 -4.71 19.82
N GLY A 9 -1.86 -5.21 18.84
CA GLY A 9 -1.85 -4.67 17.47
C GLY A 9 -0.61 -5.04 16.64
N SER A 10 0.17 -6.07 17.02
CA SER A 10 1.19 -6.63 16.14
C SER A 10 0.55 -7.44 15.01
N VAL A 11 1.20 -7.43 13.83
CA VAL A 11 0.70 -8.08 12.62
C VAL A 11 1.32 -9.46 12.42
N ALA A 12 0.53 -10.41 11.91
CA ALA A 12 1.04 -11.67 11.40
C ALA A 12 1.59 -11.45 9.99
N ARG A 13 2.88 -11.72 9.80
CA ARG A 13 3.58 -11.48 8.52
C ARG A 13 3.49 -12.72 7.63
N PHE A 14 2.25 -13.14 7.28
CA PHE A 14 2.05 -14.20 6.30
C PHE A 14 2.53 -13.78 4.91
N ARG A 15 2.71 -14.73 4.01
CA ARG A 15 3.36 -14.51 2.71
C ARG A 15 2.82 -13.31 1.95
N ALA A 16 1.52 -13.26 1.70
CA ALA A 16 0.92 -12.16 0.94
C ALA A 16 1.10 -10.79 1.62
N HIS A 17 1.11 -10.75 2.95
CA HIS A 17 1.41 -9.51 3.68
C HIS A 17 2.86 -9.09 3.52
N ARG A 18 3.83 -10.02 3.55
CA ARG A 18 5.25 -9.72 3.30
C ARG A 18 5.47 -9.18 1.89
N GLU A 19 4.90 -9.86 0.88
CA GLU A 19 4.97 -9.44 -0.52
C GLU A 19 4.37 -8.04 -0.73
N TYR A 20 3.26 -7.75 -0.07
CA TYR A 20 2.65 -6.43 -0.10
C TYR A 20 3.53 -5.36 0.56
N GLU A 21 4.08 -5.64 1.77
CA GLU A 21 5.02 -4.72 2.44
C GLU A 21 6.24 -4.44 1.56
N GLU A 22 6.86 -5.46 0.97
CA GLU A 22 8.03 -5.33 0.08
C GLU A 22 7.72 -4.45 -1.14
N ARG A 23 6.59 -4.68 -1.80
CA ARG A 23 6.17 -3.86 -2.96
C ARG A 23 5.91 -2.40 -2.56
N LYS A 24 5.27 -2.18 -1.41
CA LYS A 24 4.99 -0.85 -0.88
C LYS A 24 6.26 -0.11 -0.50
N ASP A 25 7.21 -0.78 0.15
CA ASP A 25 8.50 -0.22 0.51
C ASP A 25 9.35 0.09 -0.73
N ALA A 26 9.34 -0.78 -1.73
CA ALA A 26 10.00 -0.55 -3.00
C ALA A 26 9.41 0.69 -3.72
N ALA A 27 8.08 0.81 -3.75
CA ALA A 27 7.41 1.98 -4.32
C ALA A 27 7.77 3.27 -3.58
N ASN A 28 7.74 3.25 -2.25
CA ASN A 28 8.12 4.40 -1.42
C ASN A 28 9.58 4.81 -1.67
N ASN A 29 10.51 3.86 -1.67
CA ASN A 29 11.93 4.13 -1.88
C ASN A 29 12.21 4.68 -3.28
N ALA A 30 11.57 4.10 -4.31
CA ALA A 30 11.68 4.60 -5.69
C ALA A 30 11.15 6.04 -5.81
N LEU A 31 9.98 6.31 -5.21
CA LEU A 31 9.36 7.63 -5.21
C LEU A 31 10.26 8.67 -4.55
N MET A 32 10.77 8.39 -3.35
CA MET A 32 11.64 9.29 -2.61
C MET A 32 12.97 9.51 -3.32
N GLY A 33 13.54 8.47 -3.93
CA GLY A 33 14.77 8.56 -4.72
C GLY A 33 14.60 9.42 -5.97
N LEU A 34 13.49 9.23 -6.70
CA LEU A 34 13.16 10.02 -7.88
C LEU A 34 12.90 11.49 -7.53
N LEU A 35 12.17 11.76 -6.46
CA LEU A 35 11.90 13.12 -6.00
C LEU A 35 13.20 13.84 -5.60
N ALA A 36 14.05 13.19 -4.81
CA ALA A 36 15.35 13.74 -4.42
C ALA A 36 16.25 14.00 -5.64
N GLY A 37 16.31 13.04 -6.59
CA GLY A 37 17.05 13.19 -7.83
C GLY A 37 16.53 14.33 -8.69
N ALA A 38 15.22 14.49 -8.82
CA ALA A 38 14.59 15.57 -9.56
C ALA A 38 14.91 16.95 -8.94
N GLN A 39 14.78 17.09 -7.64
CA GLN A 39 15.10 18.35 -6.93
C GLN A 39 16.57 18.72 -7.05
N LEU A 40 17.48 17.73 -6.91
CA LEU A 40 18.91 17.93 -7.09
C LEU A 40 19.22 18.39 -8.52
N SER A 41 18.63 17.73 -9.53
CA SER A 41 18.82 18.07 -10.93
C SER A 41 18.25 19.45 -11.26
N ALA A 42 17.08 19.80 -10.73
CA ALA A 42 16.50 21.13 -10.87
C ALA A 42 17.46 22.22 -10.31
N HIS A 43 18.05 21.96 -9.16
CA HIS A 43 19.02 22.88 -8.55
C HIS A 43 20.26 23.05 -9.42
N PHE A 44 20.82 21.98 -9.98
CA PHE A 44 21.96 22.07 -10.92
C PHE A 44 21.62 22.84 -12.18
N LEU A 45 20.44 22.65 -12.76
CA LEU A 45 20.00 23.33 -13.96
C LEU A 45 19.78 24.84 -13.75
N GLN A 46 19.60 25.30 -12.51
CA GLN A 46 19.55 26.73 -12.20
C GLN A 46 20.87 27.45 -12.54
N LEU A 47 22.00 26.75 -12.55
CA LEU A 47 23.32 27.31 -12.92
C LEU A 47 23.38 27.70 -14.41
N THR A 48 22.52 27.14 -15.24
CA THR A 48 22.41 27.42 -16.68
C THR A 48 21.23 28.32 -17.04
N ARG A 49 20.57 28.91 -16.04
CA ARG A 49 19.36 29.73 -16.22
C ARG A 49 19.66 30.94 -17.14
N GLY A 50 18.76 31.18 -18.10
CA GLY A 50 18.92 32.25 -19.06
C GLY A 50 19.83 31.92 -20.26
N SER A 51 20.42 30.70 -20.29
CA SER A 51 21.20 30.24 -21.46
C SER A 51 20.28 29.55 -22.48
N ASP A 52 20.78 29.41 -23.72
CA ASP A 52 20.11 28.65 -24.77
C ASP A 52 20.46 27.16 -24.77
N LEU A 53 21.16 26.68 -23.74
CA LEU A 53 21.60 25.28 -23.61
C LEU A 53 20.41 24.32 -23.59
N LEU A 54 20.53 23.24 -24.34
CA LEU A 54 19.61 22.11 -24.31
C LEU A 54 20.13 21.03 -23.35
N LEU A 55 19.23 20.18 -22.86
CA LEU A 55 19.61 19.03 -22.01
C LEU A 55 20.70 18.15 -22.63
N PRO A 56 20.70 17.84 -23.95
CA PRO A 56 21.79 17.11 -24.60
C PRO A 56 23.16 17.76 -24.48
N ASP A 57 23.22 19.11 -24.44
CA ASP A 57 24.47 19.85 -24.30
C ASP A 57 25.05 19.71 -22.88
N ILE A 58 24.19 19.61 -21.88
CA ILE A 58 24.56 19.48 -20.45
C ILE A 58 24.84 18.03 -20.08
N PHE A 59 24.06 17.08 -20.61
CA PHE A 59 24.11 15.66 -20.29
C PHE A 59 24.33 14.78 -21.54
N PRO A 60 25.43 14.95 -22.29
CA PRO A 60 25.61 14.29 -23.60
C PRO A 60 25.66 12.76 -23.53
N ASN A 61 26.00 12.21 -22.36
CA ASN A 61 26.17 10.76 -22.14
C ASN A 61 24.89 10.02 -21.70
N ILE A 62 23.77 10.75 -21.48
CA ILE A 62 22.52 10.09 -21.14
C ILE A 62 21.89 9.50 -22.40
N ALA A 63 21.59 8.20 -22.34
CA ALA A 63 20.96 7.50 -23.45
C ALA A 63 19.65 8.18 -23.86
N HIS A 64 19.46 8.35 -25.16
CA HIS A 64 18.25 8.95 -25.75
C HIS A 64 17.98 10.42 -25.43
N ILE A 65 18.83 11.11 -24.65
CA ILE A 65 18.61 12.51 -24.25
C ILE A 65 18.41 13.44 -25.46
N LYS A 66 19.06 13.13 -26.60
CA LYS A 66 18.93 13.88 -27.86
C LYS A 66 17.51 13.90 -28.46
N ARG A 67 16.63 13.00 -27.99
CA ARG A 67 15.20 13.00 -28.38
C ARG A 67 14.42 14.12 -27.69
N PHE A 68 14.96 14.66 -26.60
CA PHE A 68 14.35 15.73 -25.85
C PHE A 68 15.03 17.06 -26.16
N SER A 69 14.54 17.77 -27.14
CA SER A 69 14.98 19.14 -27.45
C SER A 69 14.46 20.12 -26.40
N LEU A 70 14.80 19.86 -25.14
CA LEU A 70 14.31 20.60 -23.99
C LEU A 70 15.38 21.56 -23.51
N ARG A 71 15.02 22.85 -23.42
CA ARG A 71 15.89 23.88 -22.85
C ARG A 71 16.11 23.64 -21.38
N SER A 72 17.29 23.99 -20.89
CA SER A 72 17.67 23.82 -19.48
C SER A 72 16.72 24.52 -18.51
N ASP A 73 16.23 25.71 -18.82
CA ASP A 73 15.24 26.44 -18.01
C ASP A 73 13.95 25.67 -17.87
N ARG A 74 13.41 25.17 -19.00
CA ARG A 74 12.18 24.38 -18.99
C ARG A 74 12.34 23.06 -18.26
N ALA A 75 13.50 22.44 -18.40
CA ALA A 75 13.84 21.22 -17.66
C ALA A 75 13.90 21.48 -16.15
N ALA A 76 14.50 22.59 -15.71
CA ALA A 76 14.54 22.99 -14.31
C ALA A 76 13.12 23.18 -13.73
N ASP A 77 12.21 23.83 -14.47
CA ASP A 77 10.82 24.03 -14.04
C ASP A 77 10.09 22.69 -13.91
N ILE A 78 10.20 21.78 -14.88
CA ILE A 78 9.58 20.45 -14.85
C ILE A 78 10.10 19.62 -13.68
N LEU A 79 11.41 19.62 -13.45
CA LEU A 79 12.02 18.88 -12.36
C LEU A 79 11.73 19.52 -10.99
N GLY A 80 11.57 20.85 -10.96
CA GLY A 80 11.12 21.56 -9.75
C GLY A 80 9.69 21.20 -9.33
N ALA A 81 8.83 20.87 -10.31
CA ALA A 81 7.45 20.41 -10.09
C ALA A 81 7.31 18.87 -10.09
N ALA A 82 8.42 18.15 -9.88
CA ALA A 82 8.43 16.68 -9.96
C ALA A 82 7.49 16.00 -8.96
N ASP A 83 7.24 16.62 -7.82
CA ASP A 83 6.29 16.11 -6.81
C ASP A 83 4.87 15.96 -7.38
N ALA A 84 4.37 16.94 -8.15
CA ALA A 84 3.07 16.86 -8.80
C ALA A 84 3.04 15.72 -9.84
N HIS A 85 4.07 15.64 -10.71
CA HIS A 85 4.14 14.57 -11.71
C HIS A 85 4.26 13.17 -11.10
N LEU A 86 5.11 13.02 -10.08
CA LEU A 86 5.27 11.75 -9.37
C LEU A 86 4.02 11.38 -8.58
N GLY A 87 3.35 12.34 -7.96
CA GLY A 87 2.11 12.12 -7.23
C GLY A 87 1.01 11.55 -8.12
N MET A 88 0.86 12.08 -9.34
CA MET A 88 -0.11 11.59 -10.32
C MET A 88 0.10 10.12 -10.73
N MET A 89 1.32 9.61 -10.65
CA MET A 89 1.64 8.21 -10.92
C MET A 89 1.63 7.35 -9.66
N ALA A 90 2.16 7.86 -8.57
CA ALA A 90 2.38 7.12 -7.34
C ALA A 90 1.08 6.83 -6.56
N VAL A 91 0.18 7.82 -6.44
CA VAL A 91 -1.06 7.62 -5.68
C VAL A 91 -1.93 6.52 -6.30
N PRO A 92 -2.22 6.51 -7.63
CA PRO A 92 -2.92 5.39 -8.26
C PRO A 92 -2.22 4.05 -8.09
N TYR A 93 -0.89 4.01 -8.18
CA TYR A 93 -0.12 2.77 -8.04
C TYR A 93 -0.21 2.20 -6.63
N VAL A 94 -0.03 3.02 -5.58
CA VAL A 94 -0.15 2.58 -4.19
C VAL A 94 -1.57 2.08 -3.87
N LEU A 95 -2.60 2.76 -4.38
CA LEU A 95 -3.99 2.30 -4.25
C LEU A 95 -4.23 0.96 -4.93
N SER A 96 -3.61 0.72 -6.10
CA SER A 96 -3.70 -0.56 -6.81
C SER A 96 -3.01 -1.69 -6.03
N LEU A 97 -1.83 -1.44 -5.44
CA LEU A 97 -1.17 -2.42 -4.56
C LEU A 97 -2.03 -2.77 -3.35
N HIS A 98 -2.67 -1.77 -2.76
CA HIS A 98 -3.55 -1.98 -1.61
C HIS A 98 -4.79 -2.78 -1.99
N GLU A 99 -5.41 -2.50 -3.13
CA GLU A 99 -6.55 -3.25 -3.65
C GLU A 99 -6.20 -4.73 -3.90
N ASP A 100 -5.04 -5.01 -4.50
CA ASP A 100 -4.54 -6.38 -4.75
C ASP A 100 -4.35 -7.15 -3.43
N TYR A 101 -3.76 -6.51 -2.42
CA TYR A 101 -3.63 -7.09 -1.08
C TYR A 101 -4.98 -7.38 -0.42
N LEU A 102 -5.93 -6.44 -0.47
CA LEU A 102 -7.26 -6.65 0.10
C LEU A 102 -8.02 -7.77 -0.60
N ARG A 103 -7.88 -7.92 -1.92
CA ARG A 103 -8.46 -9.06 -2.65
C ARG A 103 -7.89 -10.38 -2.17
N THR A 104 -6.58 -10.44 -1.95
CA THR A 104 -5.96 -11.64 -1.37
C THR A 104 -6.51 -11.94 0.02
N CYS A 105 -6.68 -10.92 0.88
CA CYS A 105 -7.29 -11.10 2.20
C CYS A 105 -8.75 -11.58 2.10
N ALA A 106 -9.53 -11.01 1.18
CA ALA A 106 -10.92 -11.41 0.95
C ALA A 106 -11.03 -12.85 0.41
N GLU A 107 -10.09 -13.28 -0.44
CA GLU A 107 -10.02 -14.66 -0.91
C GLU A 107 -9.69 -15.65 0.22
N LEU A 108 -8.85 -15.29 1.18
CA LEU A 108 -8.62 -16.09 2.39
C LEU A 108 -9.92 -16.25 3.19
N LEU A 109 -10.65 -15.16 3.39
CA LEU A 109 -11.96 -15.21 4.06
C LEU A 109 -12.98 -16.05 3.28
N ARG A 110 -12.97 -15.97 1.96
CA ARG A 110 -13.83 -16.78 1.09
C ARG A 110 -13.50 -18.27 1.18
N ALA A 111 -12.24 -18.63 1.22
CA ALA A 111 -11.80 -20.02 1.36
C ALA A 111 -12.33 -20.65 2.66
N GLU A 112 -12.48 -19.85 3.71
CA GLU A 112 -13.08 -20.27 4.99
C GLU A 112 -14.61 -20.10 5.04
N GLY A 113 -15.26 -19.77 3.93
CA GLY A 113 -16.72 -19.63 3.84
C GLY A 113 -17.26 -18.36 4.53
N LEU A 114 -16.42 -17.42 4.93
CA LEU A 114 -16.81 -16.19 5.62
C LEU A 114 -17.38 -15.11 4.68
N CYS A 115 -17.10 -15.21 3.40
CA CYS A 115 -17.73 -14.37 2.37
C CYS A 115 -17.90 -15.14 1.06
N ASN A 116 -18.71 -14.59 0.13
CA ASN A 116 -18.93 -15.19 -1.19
C ASN A 116 -17.92 -14.65 -2.24
N LYS A 117 -17.93 -15.27 -3.44
CA LYS A 117 -17.02 -14.88 -4.53
C LYS A 117 -17.22 -13.42 -4.98
N ALA A 118 -18.46 -12.94 -5.05
CA ALA A 118 -18.73 -11.56 -5.46
C ALA A 118 -18.10 -10.55 -4.48
N ALA A 119 -18.20 -10.79 -3.17
CA ALA A 119 -17.59 -9.96 -2.15
C ALA A 119 -16.06 -9.98 -2.23
N ALA A 120 -15.43 -11.13 -2.51
CA ALA A 120 -13.99 -11.26 -2.62
C ALA A 120 -13.41 -10.61 -3.89
N SER A 121 -14.18 -10.60 -5.00
CA SER A 121 -13.78 -10.01 -6.28
C SER A 121 -14.26 -8.56 -6.49
N ALA A 122 -14.79 -7.93 -5.46
CA ALA A 122 -15.27 -6.55 -5.50
C ALA A 122 -14.16 -5.52 -5.80
N ASN A 123 -14.55 -4.32 -6.15
CA ASN A 123 -13.63 -3.20 -6.32
C ASN A 123 -13.25 -2.58 -4.97
N LEU A 124 -12.21 -1.76 -4.96
CA LEU A 124 -11.67 -1.14 -3.73
C LEU A 124 -12.73 -0.43 -2.87
N ASN A 125 -13.73 0.21 -3.50
CA ASN A 125 -14.83 0.88 -2.79
C ASN A 125 -15.67 -0.04 -1.91
N GLU A 126 -15.72 -1.34 -2.19
CA GLU A 126 -16.53 -2.32 -1.47
C GLU A 126 -15.69 -3.30 -0.65
N LEU A 127 -14.41 -3.50 -1.02
CA LEU A 127 -13.54 -4.49 -0.38
C LEU A 127 -13.41 -4.29 1.13
N HIS A 128 -13.20 -3.05 1.60
CA HIS A 128 -13.13 -2.79 3.03
C HIS A 128 -14.43 -3.15 3.75
N ALA A 129 -15.57 -2.74 3.21
CA ALA A 129 -16.88 -3.06 3.79
C ALA A 129 -17.14 -4.58 3.79
N ASN A 130 -16.77 -5.27 2.71
CA ASN A 130 -16.92 -6.72 2.59
C ASN A 130 -16.04 -7.48 3.59
N ILE A 131 -14.78 -7.06 3.78
CA ILE A 131 -13.87 -7.64 4.78
C ILE A 131 -14.40 -7.36 6.20
N ALA A 132 -14.82 -6.13 6.48
CA ALA A 132 -15.42 -5.77 7.76
C ALA A 132 -16.65 -6.63 8.08
N LYS A 133 -17.55 -6.81 7.11
CA LYS A 133 -18.73 -7.67 7.23
C LYS A 133 -18.35 -9.14 7.43
N ALA A 134 -17.40 -9.66 6.67
CA ALA A 134 -16.96 -11.05 6.76
C ALA A 134 -16.30 -11.38 8.11
N THR A 135 -15.61 -10.41 8.70
CA THR A 135 -14.92 -10.57 9.98
C THR A 135 -15.76 -10.16 11.20
N GLY A 136 -16.93 -9.53 10.99
CA GLY A 136 -17.76 -8.97 12.07
C GLY A 136 -17.12 -7.79 12.80
N GLN A 137 -16.14 -7.12 12.17
CA GLN A 137 -15.38 -6.01 12.74
C GLN A 137 -15.55 -4.74 11.92
N ALA A 138 -14.99 -3.62 12.36
CA ALA A 138 -15.07 -2.35 11.65
C ALA A 138 -13.69 -1.69 11.58
N TYR A 139 -13.40 -1.08 10.44
CA TYR A 139 -12.26 -0.18 10.31
C TYR A 139 -12.50 1.13 11.04
N THR A 140 -11.42 1.80 11.41
CA THR A 140 -11.49 3.14 11.97
C THR A 140 -12.07 4.11 10.94
N SER A 141 -13.09 4.86 11.34
CA SER A 141 -13.92 5.68 10.43
C SER A 141 -13.16 6.79 9.70
N ASP A 142 -12.19 7.43 10.37
CA ASP A 142 -11.36 8.47 9.76
C ASP A 142 -10.52 7.93 8.60
N ILE A 143 -9.94 6.74 8.75
CA ILE A 143 -9.11 6.12 7.73
C ILE A 143 -9.93 5.67 6.52
N ILE A 144 -11.17 5.20 6.74
CA ILE A 144 -12.09 4.90 5.63
C ILE A 144 -12.46 6.18 4.87
N ALA A 145 -12.73 7.28 5.57
CA ALA A 145 -13.00 8.56 4.90
C ALA A 145 -11.80 9.03 4.04
N TYR A 146 -10.57 8.84 4.53
CA TYR A 146 -9.36 9.22 3.80
C TYR A 146 -9.10 8.34 2.58
N ILE A 147 -9.24 7.02 2.69
CA ILE A 147 -9.05 6.14 1.53
C ILE A 147 -10.13 6.36 0.47
N ASP A 148 -11.37 6.65 0.87
CA ASP A 148 -12.45 6.99 -0.06
C ASP A 148 -12.17 8.28 -0.80
N ALA A 149 -11.70 9.33 -0.12
CA ALA A 149 -11.28 10.57 -0.76
C ALA A 149 -10.14 10.34 -1.77
N LEU A 150 -9.08 9.62 -1.36
CA LEU A 150 -7.96 9.29 -2.26
C LEU A 150 -8.41 8.48 -3.48
N ARG A 151 -9.32 7.52 -3.30
CA ARG A 151 -9.91 6.73 -4.38
C ARG A 151 -10.72 7.59 -5.34
N LEU A 152 -11.54 8.51 -4.82
CA LEU A 152 -12.34 9.43 -5.64
C LEU A 152 -11.46 10.45 -6.37
N MET A 153 -10.43 10.99 -5.74
CA MET A 153 -9.42 11.83 -6.39
C MET A 153 -8.71 11.07 -7.51
N ARG A 154 -8.28 9.83 -7.27
CA ARG A 154 -7.68 8.97 -8.29
C ARG A 154 -8.63 8.73 -9.46
N ASN A 155 -9.92 8.52 -9.19
CA ASN A 155 -10.92 8.34 -10.24
C ASN A 155 -11.08 9.61 -11.08
N CYS A 156 -11.06 10.79 -10.48
CA CYS A 156 -11.02 12.07 -11.22
C CYS A 156 -9.82 12.13 -12.17
N VAL A 157 -8.64 11.77 -11.69
CA VAL A 157 -7.40 11.78 -12.49
C VAL A 157 -7.47 10.80 -13.66
N ILE A 158 -7.92 9.58 -13.44
CA ILE A 158 -7.86 8.52 -14.47
C ILE A 158 -9.02 8.59 -15.46
N HIS A 159 -10.22 8.94 -14.99
CA HIS A 159 -11.45 8.80 -15.78
C HIS A 159 -12.10 10.14 -16.16
N ASN A 160 -11.74 11.25 -15.49
CA ASN A 160 -12.39 12.55 -15.66
C ASN A 160 -11.40 13.65 -16.08
N GLY A 161 -10.30 13.29 -16.74
CA GLY A 161 -9.29 14.26 -17.20
C GLY A 161 -8.65 15.09 -16.09
N GLY A 162 -8.65 14.58 -14.86
CA GLY A 162 -8.14 15.28 -13.67
C GLY A 162 -9.14 16.23 -13.03
N GLN A 163 -10.35 16.40 -13.57
CA GLN A 163 -11.31 17.35 -13.03
C GLN A 163 -12.07 16.78 -11.83
N VAL A 164 -12.25 17.62 -10.81
CA VAL A 164 -13.04 17.32 -9.60
C VAL A 164 -14.47 16.95 -9.97
N SER A 165 -14.93 15.79 -9.53
CA SER A 165 -16.28 15.30 -9.72
C SER A 165 -17.21 15.70 -8.58
N GLN A 166 -18.53 15.77 -8.86
CA GLN A 166 -19.53 15.98 -7.83
C GLN A 166 -19.46 14.92 -6.72
N GLN A 167 -19.21 13.65 -7.08
CA GLN A 167 -19.10 12.56 -6.11
C GLN A 167 -17.96 12.80 -5.09
N LEU A 168 -16.84 13.35 -5.52
CA LEU A 168 -15.75 13.73 -4.60
C LEU A 168 -16.19 14.84 -3.67
N LEU A 169 -16.82 15.89 -4.20
CA LEU A 169 -17.31 17.01 -3.38
C LEU A 169 -18.34 16.55 -2.35
N ASP A 170 -19.32 15.74 -2.75
CA ASP A 170 -20.33 15.19 -1.84
C ASP A 170 -19.69 14.39 -0.70
N SER A 171 -18.67 13.61 -0.98
CA SER A 171 -17.90 12.88 0.02
C SER A 171 -17.19 13.83 0.99
N LEU A 172 -16.52 14.88 0.48
CA LEU A 172 -15.77 15.84 1.29
C LEU A 172 -16.67 16.74 2.15
N THR A 173 -17.91 17.03 1.72
CA THR A 173 -18.87 17.81 2.52
C THR A 173 -19.26 17.12 3.83
N THR A 174 -19.11 15.79 3.91
CA THR A 174 -19.39 15.04 5.15
C THR A 174 -18.30 15.17 6.20
N TRP A 175 -17.15 15.77 5.85
CA TRP A 175 -15.99 15.85 6.74
C TRP A 175 -16.17 16.89 7.84
N ASN A 176 -16.09 16.44 9.08
CA ASN A 176 -16.00 17.32 10.25
C ASN A 176 -14.57 17.87 10.43
N GLN A 177 -14.40 18.79 11.37
CA GLN A 177 -13.10 19.44 11.61
C GLN A 177 -12.01 18.45 11.98
N GLN A 178 -12.31 17.40 12.74
CA GLN A 178 -11.34 16.38 13.14
C GLN A 178 -10.77 15.62 11.92
N LEU A 179 -11.62 15.28 10.93
CA LEU A 179 -11.18 14.66 9.68
C LEU A 179 -10.27 15.61 8.87
N LYS A 180 -10.65 16.88 8.77
CA LYS A 180 -9.84 17.89 8.08
C LYS A 180 -8.48 18.07 8.72
N ASP A 181 -8.41 18.18 10.05
CA ASP A 181 -7.17 18.34 10.80
C ASP A 181 -6.26 17.11 10.66
N GLY A 182 -6.84 15.91 10.74
CA GLY A 182 -6.10 14.65 10.57
C GLY A 182 -5.56 14.46 9.16
N TRP A 183 -6.31 14.84 8.13
CA TRP A 183 -5.81 14.88 6.76
C TRP A 183 -4.70 15.91 6.60
N TYR A 184 -4.93 17.14 7.06
CA TYR A 184 -3.95 18.23 6.96
C TYR A 184 -2.63 17.91 7.67
N ALA A 185 -2.67 17.14 8.74
CA ALA A 185 -1.46 16.70 9.44
C ALA A 185 -0.47 15.97 8.52
N ASN A 186 -0.98 15.22 7.54
CA ASN A 186 -0.16 14.49 6.56
C ASN A 186 -0.02 15.26 5.24
N ALA A 187 -1.15 15.64 4.62
CA ALA A 187 -1.20 16.22 3.28
C ALA A 187 -0.75 17.67 3.20
N LYS A 188 -0.79 18.41 4.33
CA LYS A 188 -0.50 19.85 4.41
C LYS A 188 -1.39 20.71 3.49
N ARG A 189 -2.49 20.16 3.03
CA ARG A 189 -3.50 20.79 2.17
C ARG A 189 -4.89 20.31 2.60
N ASP A 190 -5.88 21.20 2.58
CA ASP A 190 -7.28 20.86 2.86
C ASP A 190 -7.99 20.50 1.54
N PRO A 191 -8.47 19.27 1.34
CA PRO A 191 -9.13 18.88 0.11
C PRO A 191 -10.57 19.46 0.03
N THR A 192 -11.12 19.96 1.12
CA THR A 192 -12.50 20.48 1.16
C THR A 192 -12.65 21.88 0.54
N ILE A 193 -11.54 22.53 0.16
CA ILE A 193 -11.56 23.79 -0.57
C ILE A 193 -11.75 23.61 -2.09
N LEU A 194 -11.68 22.36 -2.59
CA LEU A 194 -11.88 22.06 -4.00
C LEU A 194 -13.30 22.43 -4.45
N SER A 195 -13.39 22.91 -5.69
CA SER A 195 -14.65 23.23 -6.36
C SER A 195 -14.85 22.31 -7.57
N LEU A 196 -16.09 22.26 -8.07
CA LEU A 196 -16.41 21.47 -9.25
C LEU A 196 -15.56 21.92 -10.45
N ASN A 197 -15.01 20.98 -11.17
CA ASN A 197 -14.10 21.16 -12.31
C ASN A 197 -12.72 21.74 -11.99
N ASP A 198 -12.38 21.98 -10.73
CA ASP A 198 -10.98 22.22 -10.38
C ASP A 198 -10.13 21.02 -10.81
N VAL A 199 -8.83 21.24 -11.05
CA VAL A 199 -7.92 20.19 -11.44
C VAL A 199 -7.33 19.55 -10.17
N ILE A 200 -7.43 18.22 -10.08
CA ILE A 200 -6.77 17.44 -9.02
C ILE A 200 -5.27 17.40 -9.29
N GLU A 201 -4.51 17.80 -8.31
CA GLU A 201 -3.05 17.64 -8.28
C GLU A 201 -2.68 16.79 -7.07
N PHE A 202 -1.94 15.71 -7.30
CA PHE A 202 -1.30 14.94 -6.26
C PHE A 202 0.12 15.45 -6.04
N GLY A 203 0.34 16.13 -4.94
CA GLY A 203 1.69 16.56 -4.55
C GLY A 203 2.32 15.60 -3.54
N HIS A 204 3.41 16.06 -2.93
CA HIS A 204 4.13 15.32 -1.89
C HIS A 204 3.23 14.93 -0.71
N GLY A 205 2.31 15.81 -0.30
CA GLY A 205 1.40 15.57 0.81
C GLY A 205 0.46 14.39 0.58
N GLU A 206 -0.16 14.29 -0.60
CA GLU A 206 -1.05 13.18 -0.94
C GLU A 206 -0.28 11.86 -1.11
N MET A 207 0.97 11.90 -1.58
CA MET A 207 1.85 10.72 -1.62
C MET A 207 2.13 10.17 -0.22
N ILE A 208 2.47 11.03 0.74
CA ILE A 208 2.66 10.62 2.14
C ILE A 208 1.35 10.12 2.74
N THR A 209 0.24 10.80 2.45
CA THR A 209 -1.07 10.43 2.98
C THR A 209 -1.51 9.05 2.49
N VAL A 210 -1.38 8.73 1.20
CA VAL A 210 -1.78 7.41 0.69
C VAL A 210 -0.95 6.28 1.31
N LEU A 211 0.35 6.49 1.51
CA LEU A 211 1.23 5.53 2.17
C LEU A 211 0.85 5.31 3.66
N ALA A 212 0.54 6.40 4.38
CA ALA A 212 0.15 6.33 5.78
C ALA A 212 -1.23 5.66 5.96
N VAL A 213 -2.21 6.04 5.13
CA VAL A 213 -3.57 5.50 5.15
C VAL A 213 -3.57 4.00 4.81
N THR A 214 -2.91 3.60 3.72
CA THR A 214 -2.83 2.18 3.33
C THR A 214 -2.08 1.35 4.36
N LYS A 215 -1.03 1.88 5.00
CA LYS A 215 -0.31 1.21 6.09
C LYS A 215 -1.20 0.96 7.31
N ARG A 216 -2.07 1.89 7.65
CA ARG A 216 -2.99 1.72 8.78
C ARG A 216 -4.09 0.72 8.44
N LEU A 217 -4.66 0.79 7.23
CA LEU A 217 -5.67 -0.14 6.76
C LEU A 217 -5.15 -1.58 6.65
N ASP A 218 -3.92 -1.78 6.15
CA ASP A 218 -3.33 -3.11 6.08
C ASP A 218 -3.17 -3.73 7.47
N ARG A 219 -2.77 -2.94 8.46
CA ARG A 219 -2.66 -3.38 9.85
C ARG A 219 -4.03 -3.74 10.46
N GLU A 220 -5.04 -2.89 10.25
CA GLU A 220 -6.40 -3.17 10.72
C GLU A 220 -6.95 -4.45 10.05
N THR A 221 -6.79 -4.58 8.72
CA THR A 221 -7.16 -5.80 7.98
C THR A 221 -6.46 -7.04 8.55
N ASN A 222 -5.16 -6.95 8.80
CA ASN A 222 -4.38 -8.07 9.34
C ASN A 222 -4.88 -8.50 10.73
N ILE A 223 -5.21 -7.56 11.61
CA ILE A 223 -5.79 -7.86 12.93
C ILE A 223 -7.16 -8.53 12.79
N MET A 224 -8.01 -8.05 11.85
CA MET A 224 -9.29 -8.68 11.56
C MET A 224 -9.12 -10.14 11.10
N LEU A 225 -8.16 -10.42 10.22
CA LEU A 225 -7.85 -11.78 9.78
C LEU A 225 -7.36 -12.66 10.93
N GLN A 226 -6.49 -12.14 11.82
CA GLN A 226 -5.96 -12.90 12.97
C GLN A 226 -7.07 -13.44 13.87
N THR A 227 -8.16 -12.71 14.00
CA THR A 227 -9.29 -13.08 14.87
C THR A 227 -10.36 -13.90 14.16
N SER A 228 -10.44 -13.83 12.84
CA SER A 228 -11.54 -14.43 12.06
C SER A 228 -11.16 -15.74 11.38
N LEU A 229 -9.89 -15.87 10.93
CA LEU A 229 -9.44 -17.10 10.30
C LEU A 229 -9.17 -18.19 11.33
N PRO A 230 -9.52 -19.46 11.03
CA PRO A 230 -9.22 -20.60 11.88
C PRO A 230 -7.72 -20.74 12.15
N ARG A 231 -7.37 -21.25 13.31
CA ARG A 231 -5.96 -21.49 13.69
C ARG A 231 -5.29 -22.52 12.78
N ASP A 232 -6.05 -23.49 12.29
CA ASP A 232 -5.56 -24.50 11.33
C ASP A 232 -5.13 -23.86 10.01
N THR A 233 -5.88 -22.88 9.51
CA THR A 233 -5.54 -22.11 8.30
C THR A 233 -4.21 -21.36 8.47
N TRP A 234 -4.00 -20.75 9.65
CA TRP A 234 -2.74 -20.11 9.97
C TRP A 234 -1.57 -21.10 10.07
N ALA A 235 -1.81 -22.28 10.64
CA ALA A 235 -0.80 -23.33 10.69
C ALA A 235 -0.46 -23.85 9.30
N ASP A 236 -1.46 -24.03 8.43
CA ASP A 236 -1.25 -24.44 7.03
C ASP A 236 -0.48 -23.38 6.23
N MET A 237 -0.70 -22.06 6.46
CA MET A 237 0.11 -21.00 5.88
C MET A 237 1.57 -21.07 6.31
N VAL A 238 1.86 -21.41 7.58
CA VAL A 238 3.25 -21.63 8.02
C VAL A 238 3.87 -22.81 7.29
N ILE A 239 3.12 -23.90 7.08
CA ILE A 239 3.61 -25.05 6.33
C ILE A 239 3.84 -24.72 4.86
N ALA A 240 2.98 -23.93 4.24
CA ALA A 240 3.18 -23.43 2.88
C ALA A 240 4.48 -22.61 2.76
N ASP A 241 4.81 -21.78 3.77
CA ASP A 241 6.10 -21.05 3.81
C ASP A 241 7.31 -22.03 3.93
N VAL A 242 7.17 -23.15 4.64
CA VAL A 242 8.21 -24.19 4.73
C VAL A 242 8.41 -24.88 3.39
N GLU A 243 7.31 -25.29 2.75
CA GLU A 243 7.34 -26.01 1.46
C GLU A 243 7.86 -25.14 0.32
N GLU A 244 7.60 -23.84 0.36
CA GLU A 244 8.18 -22.89 -0.60
C GLU A 244 9.72 -22.84 -0.51
N GLN A 245 10.24 -22.78 0.72
CA GLN A 245 11.68 -22.75 0.95
C GLN A 245 12.36 -24.12 0.70
N THR A 246 11.64 -25.20 0.93
CA THR A 246 12.18 -26.57 0.80
C THR A 246 11.04 -27.51 0.36
N PRO A 247 10.85 -27.68 -0.96
CA PRO A 247 9.76 -28.49 -1.51
C PRO A 247 9.79 -29.94 -1.03
N SER A 248 8.61 -30.46 -0.70
CA SER A 248 8.37 -31.83 -0.22
C SER A 248 9.06 -32.16 1.13
N LEU A 249 9.42 -31.14 1.93
CA LEU A 249 10.09 -31.39 3.21
C LEU A 249 9.16 -32.08 4.20
N CYS A 250 7.88 -31.73 4.23
CA CYS A 250 6.91 -32.33 5.13
C CYS A 250 6.78 -33.83 4.93
N ILE A 251 6.86 -34.31 3.69
CA ILE A 251 6.81 -35.74 3.35
C ILE A 251 8.16 -36.42 3.62
N LYS A 252 9.27 -35.80 3.20
CA LYS A 252 10.61 -36.39 3.27
C LYS A 252 11.21 -36.44 4.69
N ASN A 253 10.95 -35.39 5.48
CA ASN A 253 11.46 -35.26 6.84
C ASN A 253 10.52 -34.41 7.71
N PRO A 254 9.41 -35.00 8.23
CA PRO A 254 8.43 -34.29 9.03
C PRO A 254 8.99 -33.60 10.30
N GLU A 255 10.02 -34.20 10.92
CA GLU A 255 10.63 -33.61 12.11
C GLU A 255 11.41 -32.33 11.79
N LEU A 256 12.16 -32.34 10.70
CA LEU A 256 12.87 -31.16 10.22
C LEU A 256 11.86 -30.09 9.77
N ALA A 257 10.78 -30.50 9.07
CA ALA A 257 9.69 -29.59 8.67
C ALA A 257 9.07 -28.91 9.89
N LEU A 258 8.74 -29.66 10.94
CA LEU A 258 8.19 -29.13 12.19
C LEU A 258 9.16 -28.14 12.87
N ARG A 259 10.45 -28.44 12.88
CA ARG A 259 11.47 -27.54 13.44
C ARG A 259 11.54 -26.23 12.67
N LYS A 260 11.54 -26.27 11.32
CA LYS A 260 11.50 -25.08 10.45
C LYS A 260 10.20 -24.30 10.65
N ALA A 261 9.05 -24.98 10.63
CA ALA A 261 7.74 -24.38 10.86
C ALA A 261 7.68 -23.62 12.21
N THR A 262 8.24 -24.22 13.28
CA THR A 262 8.32 -23.56 14.58
C THR A 262 9.19 -22.29 14.52
N GLY A 263 10.27 -22.29 13.75
CA GLY A 263 11.10 -21.10 13.53
C GLY A 263 10.34 -20.00 12.79
N ILE A 264 9.69 -20.34 11.68
CA ILE A 264 8.89 -19.43 10.85
C ILE A 264 7.72 -18.85 11.67
N ALA A 265 6.99 -19.70 12.41
CA ALA A 265 5.88 -19.28 13.26
C ALA A 265 6.32 -18.24 14.31
N ARG A 266 7.47 -18.44 14.93
CA ARG A 266 8.04 -17.51 15.92
C ARG A 266 8.49 -16.18 15.29
N HIS A 267 8.91 -16.19 14.04
CA HIS A 267 9.44 -15.01 13.39
C HIS A 267 8.35 -14.20 12.68
N HIS A 268 7.51 -14.87 11.90
CA HIS A 268 6.51 -14.21 11.05
C HIS A 268 5.09 -14.23 11.61
N TYR A 269 4.74 -15.23 12.41
CA TYR A 269 3.38 -15.43 12.93
C TYR A 269 3.30 -15.27 14.46
N LEU A 270 4.25 -14.55 15.04
CA LEU A 270 4.36 -14.34 16.48
C LEU A 270 3.05 -13.92 17.17
N PRO A 271 2.24 -12.99 16.59
CA PRO A 271 0.98 -12.56 17.25
C PRO A 271 -0.03 -13.66 17.46
N LEU A 272 0.00 -14.71 16.63
CA LEU A 272 -0.94 -15.82 16.70
C LEU A 272 -0.60 -16.82 17.80
N GLY A 273 0.67 -16.87 18.25
CA GLY A 273 1.09 -17.80 19.30
C GLY A 273 0.78 -19.26 18.94
N LEU A 274 1.04 -19.69 17.69
CA LEU A 274 0.73 -21.06 17.25
C LEU A 274 1.49 -22.09 18.08
N ALA A 275 0.75 -23.09 18.60
CA ALA A 275 1.32 -24.18 19.38
C ALA A 275 2.04 -25.20 18.48
N VAL A 276 3.06 -25.87 19.03
CA VAL A 276 3.78 -26.93 18.32
C VAL A 276 2.84 -28.07 17.87
N THR A 277 1.80 -28.34 18.66
CA THR A 277 0.77 -29.33 18.33
C THR A 277 -0.03 -28.98 17.10
N GLU A 278 -0.37 -27.70 16.89
CA GLU A 278 -1.08 -27.20 15.71
C GLU A 278 -0.18 -27.31 14.46
N LEU A 279 1.09 -26.92 14.58
CA LEU A 279 2.06 -27.05 13.49
C LEU A 279 2.33 -28.52 13.14
N LYS A 280 2.40 -29.42 14.15
CA LYS A 280 2.53 -30.86 13.91
C LYS A 280 1.33 -31.44 13.18
N ALA A 281 0.12 -31.02 13.53
CA ALA A 281 -1.10 -31.41 12.83
C ALA A 281 -1.11 -30.91 11.38
N ALA A 282 -0.63 -29.68 11.14
CA ALA A 282 -0.53 -29.12 9.80
C ALA A 282 0.52 -29.86 8.94
N VAL A 283 1.68 -30.25 9.49
CA VAL A 283 2.68 -31.09 8.79
C VAL A 283 2.06 -32.43 8.40
N ALA A 284 1.22 -33.03 9.25
CA ALA A 284 0.61 -34.33 8.99
C ALA A 284 -0.50 -34.27 7.91
N ARG A 285 -1.03 -33.11 7.58
CA ARG A 285 -2.04 -32.91 6.51
C ARG A 285 -1.42 -32.82 5.10
N GLN A 286 -0.10 -32.72 4.98
CA GLN A 286 0.61 -32.65 3.69
C GLN A 286 0.95 -34.04 3.13
#